data_6666d0240345e2cd3a927ae39992f062
#
_entry.id   6666d0240345e2cd3a927ae39992f062
#
_cell.length_a   1.000
_cell.length_b   1.000
_cell.length_c   1.000
_cell.angle_alpha   90.00
_cell.angle_beta   90.00
_cell.angle_gamma   90.00
#
_symmetry.space_group_name_H-M   'P 1'
#
loop_
_entity.id
_entity.type
_entity.pdbx_description
1 polymer ?
#
loop_
_entity_poly.entity_id
_entity_poly.type
_entity_poly.pdbx_seq_one_letter_code
_entity_poly.pdbx_strand_id
1 'polypeptide(L)'
;FNITEIVPDIHRAIRFIRYNAAKYGVRPGKLGITGGSAGGHLSLTMAVKGEPGKADAKDPVDRESSAIQCVACFFPPTDFLNYGQPGEDAVGVGTLKDFKVAFGPRAETAEERQKLGREISPIYFVSSNTPPILIAHGDADKLVPIYQAEQFMKRCQEFGVENKLVVREGQKHGWADMVKDEEIFADWFDQYLRGLPAK
;
A
#
# COMPACT_ATOMS: atom_id res chain seq x y z
N PHE A 1 6.15 0.98 18.41
CA PHE A 1 5.69 0.07 17.33
C PHE A 1 6.52 0.33 16.10
N ASN A 2 6.86 -0.73 15.37
CA ASN A 2 7.56 -0.70 14.11
C ASN A 2 6.72 -1.34 12.99
N ILE A 3 7.18 -1.26 11.76
CA ILE A 3 6.43 -1.69 10.57
C ILE A 3 6.02 -3.18 10.62
N THR A 4 6.84 -4.04 11.23
CA THR A 4 6.54 -5.48 11.31
C THR A 4 5.46 -5.80 12.34
N GLU A 5 5.20 -4.89 13.30
CA GLU A 5 4.12 -4.98 14.28
C GLU A 5 2.82 -4.37 13.74
N ILE A 6 2.93 -3.29 12.95
CA ILE A 6 1.77 -2.57 12.39
C ILE A 6 1.05 -3.38 11.30
N VAL A 7 1.80 -4.09 10.44
CA VAL A 7 1.20 -4.85 9.32
C VAL A 7 0.17 -5.90 9.82
N PRO A 8 0.45 -6.73 10.84
CA PRO A 8 -0.55 -7.63 11.42
C PRO A 8 -1.81 -6.91 11.95
N ASP A 9 -1.65 -5.71 12.53
CA ASP A 9 -2.78 -4.93 13.03
C ASP A 9 -3.70 -4.47 11.89
N ILE A 10 -3.14 -4.08 10.75
CA ILE A 10 -3.96 -3.71 9.57
C ILE A 10 -4.69 -4.93 9.01
N HIS A 11 -4.04 -6.09 8.91
CA HIS A 11 -4.73 -7.34 8.56
C HIS A 11 -5.90 -7.62 9.50
N ARG A 12 -5.68 -7.47 10.81
CA ARG A 12 -6.71 -7.65 11.82
C ARG A 12 -7.84 -6.64 11.69
N ALA A 13 -7.54 -5.37 11.41
CA ALA A 13 -8.55 -4.33 11.20
C ALA A 13 -9.46 -4.64 10.00
N ILE A 14 -8.91 -5.10 8.87
CA ILE A 14 -9.69 -5.50 7.70
C ILE A 14 -10.59 -6.69 8.02
N ARG A 15 -10.07 -7.71 8.71
CA ARG A 15 -10.85 -8.87 9.17
C ARG A 15 -11.98 -8.44 10.10
N PHE A 16 -11.71 -7.52 11.02
CA PHE A 16 -12.71 -7.00 11.95
C PHE A 16 -13.86 -6.29 11.21
N ILE A 17 -13.54 -5.44 10.23
CA ILE A 17 -14.53 -4.75 9.40
C ILE A 17 -15.39 -5.79 8.64
N ARG A 18 -14.75 -6.79 8.05
CA ARG A 18 -15.43 -7.84 7.29
C ARG A 18 -16.35 -8.69 8.16
N TYR A 19 -15.88 -9.12 9.33
CA TYR A 19 -16.67 -9.86 10.31
C TYR A 19 -17.92 -9.07 10.77
N ASN A 20 -17.76 -7.76 10.97
CA ASN A 20 -18.84 -6.88 11.42
C ASN A 20 -19.56 -6.17 10.25
N ALA A 21 -19.43 -6.65 9.02
CA ALA A 21 -19.93 -5.99 7.82
C ALA A 21 -21.43 -5.67 7.90
N ALA A 22 -22.24 -6.60 8.37
CA ALA A 22 -23.69 -6.39 8.57
C ALA A 22 -23.97 -5.26 9.57
N LYS A 23 -23.22 -5.20 10.67
CA LYS A 23 -23.34 -4.14 11.69
C LYS A 23 -23.05 -2.75 11.14
N TYR A 24 -22.08 -2.63 10.22
CA TYR A 24 -21.67 -1.36 9.63
C TYR A 24 -22.34 -1.05 8.30
N GLY A 25 -23.25 -1.93 7.83
CA GLY A 25 -23.91 -1.74 6.53
C GLY A 25 -22.97 -1.82 5.33
N VAL A 26 -21.81 -2.51 5.46
CA VAL A 26 -20.84 -2.69 4.38
C VAL A 26 -20.99 -4.07 3.73
N ARG A 27 -20.54 -4.18 2.47
CA ARG A 27 -20.51 -5.47 1.77
C ARG A 27 -19.16 -6.15 2.04
N PRO A 28 -19.11 -7.34 2.67
CA PRO A 28 -17.87 -7.98 3.09
C PRO A 28 -16.92 -8.32 1.93
N GLY A 29 -17.44 -8.55 0.73
CA GLY A 29 -16.66 -8.82 -0.47
C GLY A 29 -16.29 -7.56 -1.30
N LYS A 30 -16.53 -6.34 -0.78
CA LYS A 30 -16.35 -5.08 -1.50
C LYS A 30 -15.62 -4.06 -0.61
N LEU A 31 -14.37 -4.39 -0.27
CA LEU A 31 -13.51 -3.52 0.55
C LEU A 31 -12.36 -2.98 -0.31
N GLY A 32 -12.26 -1.67 -0.37
CA GLY A 32 -11.09 -0.96 -0.89
C GLY A 32 -10.29 -0.35 0.25
N ILE A 33 -9.06 0.05 -0.01
CA ILE A 33 -8.21 0.71 0.97
C ILE A 33 -7.55 1.94 0.35
N THR A 34 -7.38 2.99 1.16
CA THR A 34 -6.70 4.23 0.78
C THR A 34 -5.75 4.67 1.87
N GLY A 35 -4.78 5.49 1.51
CA GLY A 35 -3.85 6.09 2.44
C GLY A 35 -2.81 6.93 1.72
N GLY A 36 -2.09 7.78 2.46
CA GLY A 36 -0.99 8.59 1.94
C GLY A 36 0.35 8.24 2.59
N SER A 37 1.46 8.35 1.85
CA SER A 37 2.80 8.15 2.36
C SER A 37 2.95 6.76 3.03
N ALA A 38 3.26 6.68 4.32
CA ALA A 38 3.27 5.42 5.08
C ALA A 38 1.92 4.67 5.01
N GLY A 39 0.79 5.39 5.03
CA GLY A 39 -0.54 4.80 4.84
C GLY A 39 -0.74 4.25 3.42
N GLY A 40 -0.16 4.88 2.41
CA GLY A 40 -0.11 4.37 1.04
C GLY A 40 0.71 3.10 0.94
N HIS A 41 1.88 3.05 1.58
CA HIS A 41 2.69 1.84 1.70
C HIS A 41 1.91 0.69 2.35
N LEU A 42 1.23 0.94 3.48
CA LEU A 42 0.40 -0.06 4.15
C LEU A 42 -0.77 -0.53 3.26
N SER A 43 -1.38 0.40 2.50
CA SER A 43 -2.45 0.07 1.55
C SER A 43 -1.97 -0.87 0.46
N LEU A 44 -0.80 -0.61 -0.14
CA LEU A 44 -0.18 -1.49 -1.13
C LEU A 44 0.26 -2.82 -0.53
N THR A 45 0.77 -2.80 0.71
CA THR A 45 1.12 -4.04 1.44
C THR A 45 -0.11 -4.95 1.60
N MET A 46 -1.27 -4.39 1.95
CA MET A 46 -2.50 -5.17 2.05
C MET A 46 -2.98 -5.69 0.69
N ALA A 47 -2.74 -4.93 -0.39
CA ALA A 47 -3.07 -5.37 -1.75
C ALA A 47 -2.29 -6.63 -2.18
N VAL A 48 -0.99 -6.66 -1.88
CA VAL A 48 -0.09 -7.72 -2.34
C VAL A 48 0.09 -8.87 -1.34
N LYS A 49 -0.31 -8.65 -0.08
CA LYS A 49 -0.20 -9.64 1.02
C LYS A 49 -1.54 -9.98 1.66
N GLY A 50 -2.66 -9.77 0.97
CA GLY A 50 -3.96 -10.22 1.45
C GLY A 50 -3.96 -11.71 1.78
N GLU A 51 -4.43 -12.08 2.97
CA GLU A 51 -4.40 -13.45 3.47
C GLU A 51 -5.81 -14.04 3.58
N PRO A 52 -6.00 -15.33 3.34
CA PRO A 52 -7.22 -16.01 3.72
C PRO A 52 -7.37 -16.02 5.25
N GLY A 53 -8.60 -16.20 5.74
CA GLY A 53 -8.83 -16.42 7.15
C GLY A 53 -8.34 -17.82 7.59
N LYS A 54 -8.16 -17.98 8.90
CA LYS A 54 -7.84 -19.28 9.53
C LYS A 54 -9.13 -19.93 9.99
N ALA A 55 -9.64 -20.90 9.24
CA ALA A 55 -10.96 -21.52 9.50
C ALA A 55 -11.11 -22.09 10.91
N ASP A 56 -10.03 -22.54 11.52
CA ASP A 56 -9.96 -23.13 12.85
C ASP A 56 -9.60 -22.12 13.97
N ALA A 57 -9.45 -20.83 13.65
CA ALA A 57 -9.13 -19.81 14.65
C ALA A 57 -10.21 -19.76 15.74
N LYS A 58 -9.78 -19.60 17.01
CA LYS A 58 -10.70 -19.43 18.14
C LYS A 58 -11.52 -18.15 18.03
N ASP A 59 -10.86 -17.05 17.66
CA ASP A 59 -11.52 -15.78 17.42
C ASP A 59 -12.17 -15.78 16.03
N PRO A 60 -13.50 -15.58 15.93
CA PRO A 60 -14.19 -15.58 14.64
C PRO A 60 -13.71 -14.50 13.68
N VAL A 61 -13.17 -13.38 14.18
CA VAL A 61 -12.57 -12.34 13.33
C VAL A 61 -11.38 -12.87 12.55
N ASP A 62 -10.58 -13.77 13.12
CA ASP A 62 -9.40 -14.35 12.44
C ASP A 62 -9.77 -15.40 11.39
N ARG A 63 -11.05 -15.82 11.33
CA ARG A 63 -11.57 -16.68 10.27
C ARG A 63 -11.85 -15.92 8.97
N GLU A 64 -11.94 -14.56 9.05
CA GLU A 64 -12.18 -13.71 7.90
C GLU A 64 -10.90 -13.48 7.09
N SER A 65 -11.07 -13.28 5.77
CA SER A 65 -9.96 -12.88 4.89
C SER A 65 -9.58 -11.41 5.12
N SER A 66 -8.29 -11.07 5.01
CA SER A 66 -7.79 -9.71 4.95
C SER A 66 -7.61 -9.18 3.52
N ALA A 67 -7.96 -9.96 2.49
CA ALA A 67 -7.85 -9.53 1.10
C ALA A 67 -8.77 -8.33 0.81
N ILE A 68 -8.29 -7.39 0.00
CA ILE A 68 -9.03 -6.22 -0.46
C ILE A 68 -9.24 -6.28 -1.97
N GLN A 69 -10.17 -5.49 -2.51
CA GLN A 69 -10.59 -5.59 -3.90
C GLN A 69 -10.01 -4.51 -4.80
N CYS A 70 -9.56 -3.38 -4.26
CA CYS A 70 -8.80 -2.35 -4.99
C CYS A 70 -8.12 -1.38 -4.03
N VAL A 71 -7.14 -0.65 -4.54
CA VAL A 71 -6.40 0.40 -3.83
C VAL A 71 -6.43 1.69 -4.63
N ALA A 72 -6.57 2.82 -3.93
CA ALA A 72 -6.21 4.14 -4.43
C ALA A 72 -5.41 4.84 -3.34
N CYS A 73 -4.17 5.28 -3.62
CA CYS A 73 -3.31 5.85 -2.59
C CYS A 73 -2.42 6.98 -3.10
N PHE A 74 -1.89 7.77 -2.16
CA PHE A 74 -1.00 8.89 -2.45
C PHE A 74 0.45 8.54 -2.12
N PHE A 75 1.36 8.83 -3.05
CA PHE A 75 2.82 8.85 -2.91
C PHE A 75 3.39 7.78 -1.96
N PRO A 76 3.13 6.49 -2.19
CA PRO A 76 3.57 5.42 -1.31
C PRO A 76 5.06 5.08 -1.51
N PRO A 77 5.84 4.81 -0.46
CA PRO A 77 7.05 3.99 -0.57
C PRO A 77 6.68 2.57 -1.03
N THR A 78 7.45 2.00 -1.96
CA THR A 78 7.16 0.68 -2.54
C THR A 78 8.35 -0.26 -2.55
N ASP A 79 9.58 0.30 -2.57
CA ASP A 79 10.85 -0.44 -2.54
C ASP A 79 11.88 0.32 -1.70
N PHE A 80 12.12 -0.17 -0.49
CA PHE A 80 13.08 0.44 0.44
C PHE A 80 14.55 0.11 0.12
N LEU A 81 14.81 -0.80 -0.82
CA LEU A 81 16.17 -1.20 -1.24
C LEU A 81 16.61 -0.55 -2.55
N ASN A 82 15.68 0.11 -3.25
CA ASN A 82 15.91 0.86 -4.47
C ASN A 82 15.08 2.16 -4.41
N TYR A 83 15.39 3.05 -3.45
CA TYR A 83 14.47 4.10 -3.05
C TYR A 83 14.31 5.22 -4.07
N GLY A 84 15.38 5.89 -4.50
CA GLY A 84 15.38 6.89 -5.58
C GLY A 84 16.09 6.39 -6.83
N GLN A 85 16.88 5.32 -6.66
CA GLN A 85 17.63 4.67 -7.73
C GLN A 85 17.98 3.23 -7.32
N PRO A 86 18.40 2.38 -8.27
CA PRO A 86 18.82 1.01 -7.95
C PRO A 86 19.92 0.96 -6.88
N GLY A 87 19.73 0.14 -5.86
CA GLY A 87 20.67 -0.09 -4.76
C GLY A 87 20.65 0.97 -3.66
N GLU A 88 19.78 1.97 -3.72
CA GLU A 88 19.64 2.97 -2.65
C GLU A 88 18.84 2.42 -1.48
N ASP A 89 19.55 2.07 -0.39
CA ASP A 89 18.94 1.59 0.86
C ASP A 89 18.31 2.77 1.64
N ALA A 90 17.02 2.64 1.96
CA ALA A 90 16.27 3.61 2.76
C ALA A 90 15.63 2.97 4.01
N VAL A 91 16.08 1.79 4.45
CA VAL A 91 15.58 1.13 5.66
C VAL A 91 16.14 1.82 6.92
N GLY A 92 15.58 2.97 7.27
CA GLY A 92 16.03 3.78 8.41
C GLY A 92 17.41 4.42 8.21
N VAL A 93 17.85 4.55 6.96
CA VAL A 93 19.09 5.23 6.54
C VAL A 93 18.80 6.11 5.32
N GLY A 94 19.81 6.83 4.82
CA GLY A 94 19.67 7.68 3.64
C GLY A 94 18.53 8.69 3.79
N THR A 95 17.63 8.72 2.82
CA THR A 95 16.49 9.66 2.78
C THR A 95 15.54 9.44 3.97
N LEU A 96 15.41 8.21 4.48
CA LEU A 96 14.51 7.88 5.60
C LEU A 96 15.22 7.70 6.96
N LYS A 97 16.41 8.24 7.14
CA LYS A 97 17.21 8.15 8.39
C LYS A 97 16.44 8.67 9.62
N ASP A 98 15.65 9.73 9.45
CA ASP A 98 14.88 10.35 10.53
C ASP A 98 13.64 9.52 10.94
N PHE A 99 13.28 8.51 10.13
CA PHE A 99 12.22 7.56 10.40
C PHE A 99 12.73 6.19 10.90
N LYS A 100 14.00 6.08 11.31
CA LYS A 100 14.64 4.82 11.72
C LYS A 100 13.82 4.02 12.73
N VAL A 101 13.17 4.70 13.67
CA VAL A 101 12.32 4.07 14.70
C VAL A 101 11.20 3.22 14.08
N ALA A 102 10.65 3.63 12.93
CA ALA A 102 9.60 2.89 12.23
C ALA A 102 10.07 1.54 11.68
N PHE A 103 11.36 1.35 11.47
CA PHE A 103 11.96 0.10 10.99
C PHE A 103 12.42 -0.81 12.15
N GLY A 104 12.54 -0.26 13.37
CA GLY A 104 12.94 -1.00 14.56
C GLY A 104 14.42 -1.43 14.57
N PRO A 105 14.80 -2.35 15.47
CA PRO A 105 16.22 -2.74 15.67
C PRO A 105 16.85 -3.42 14.44
N ARG A 106 16.06 -3.96 13.54
CA ARG A 106 16.54 -4.59 12.29
C ARG A 106 17.11 -3.57 11.28
N ALA A 107 16.95 -2.26 11.54
CA ALA A 107 17.58 -1.20 10.75
C ALA A 107 19.05 -0.93 11.13
N GLU A 108 19.60 -1.59 12.16
CA GLU A 108 20.95 -1.30 12.67
C GLU A 108 22.07 -1.79 11.75
N THR A 109 21.96 -2.98 11.19
CA THR A 109 23.00 -3.55 10.33
C THR A 109 22.58 -3.59 8.87
N ALA A 110 23.54 -3.50 7.94
CA ALA A 110 23.25 -3.57 6.51
C ALA A 110 22.61 -4.91 6.12
N GLU A 111 23.07 -6.02 6.71
CA GLU A 111 22.51 -7.36 6.43
C GLU A 111 21.04 -7.44 6.83
N GLU A 112 20.68 -6.98 8.03
CA GLU A 112 19.29 -7.00 8.50
C GLU A 112 18.41 -6.01 7.72
N ARG A 113 18.94 -4.86 7.32
CA ARG A 113 18.20 -3.93 6.44
C ARG A 113 17.85 -4.55 5.10
N GLN A 114 18.76 -5.32 4.48
CA GLN A 114 18.45 -6.02 3.23
C GLN A 114 17.33 -7.05 3.40
N LYS A 115 17.32 -7.80 4.49
CA LYS A 115 16.24 -8.76 4.80
C LYS A 115 14.93 -8.03 5.08
N LEU A 116 14.97 -7.06 5.98
CA LEU A 116 13.79 -6.26 6.34
C LEU A 116 13.22 -5.51 5.11
N GLY A 117 14.08 -4.85 4.33
CA GLY A 117 13.66 -4.11 3.14
C GLY A 117 12.91 -5.01 2.15
N ARG A 118 13.36 -6.25 1.92
CA ARG A 118 12.60 -7.21 1.11
C ARG A 118 11.25 -7.56 1.72
N GLU A 119 11.20 -7.79 3.02
CA GLU A 119 9.96 -8.15 3.72
C GLU A 119 8.89 -7.06 3.65
N ILE A 120 9.30 -5.79 3.79
CA ILE A 120 8.37 -4.67 3.88
C ILE A 120 8.11 -3.94 2.57
N SER A 121 8.85 -4.23 1.49
CA SER A 121 8.66 -3.58 0.19
C SER A 121 7.59 -4.29 -0.63
N PRO A 122 6.40 -3.70 -0.83
CA PRO A 122 5.29 -4.35 -1.52
C PRO A 122 5.60 -4.72 -2.97
N ILE A 123 6.53 -4.06 -3.64
CA ILE A 123 6.92 -4.36 -5.03
C ILE A 123 7.35 -5.81 -5.24
N TYR A 124 7.96 -6.46 -4.23
CA TYR A 124 8.43 -7.85 -4.33
C TYR A 124 7.32 -8.88 -4.25
N PHE A 125 6.11 -8.48 -3.89
CA PHE A 125 4.95 -9.36 -3.69
C PHE A 125 3.85 -9.18 -4.73
N VAL A 126 4.06 -8.30 -5.71
CA VAL A 126 3.12 -8.14 -6.83
C VAL A 126 3.00 -9.45 -7.59
N SER A 127 1.78 -9.86 -7.87
CA SER A 127 1.41 -11.07 -8.60
C SER A 127 0.17 -10.83 -9.45
N SER A 128 -0.20 -11.79 -10.29
CA SER A 128 -1.44 -11.73 -11.07
C SER A 128 -2.73 -11.69 -10.23
N ASN A 129 -2.63 -11.98 -8.92
CA ASN A 129 -3.75 -11.88 -7.97
C ASN A 129 -3.82 -10.51 -7.28
N THR A 130 -2.87 -9.61 -7.53
CA THR A 130 -2.89 -8.25 -6.98
C THR A 130 -4.12 -7.51 -7.51
N PRO A 131 -4.94 -6.89 -6.64
CA PRO A 131 -6.13 -6.16 -7.09
C PRO A 131 -5.76 -4.89 -7.85
N PRO A 132 -6.73 -4.23 -8.53
CA PRO A 132 -6.51 -2.96 -9.22
C PRO A 132 -5.92 -1.87 -8.32
N ILE A 133 -4.89 -1.17 -8.83
CA ILE A 133 -4.11 -0.17 -8.09
C ILE A 133 -4.14 1.19 -8.78
N LEU A 134 -4.49 2.23 -8.03
CA LEU A 134 -4.30 3.62 -8.44
C LEU A 134 -3.33 4.31 -7.49
N ILE A 135 -2.32 5.02 -8.02
CA ILE A 135 -1.42 5.88 -7.26
C ILE A 135 -1.49 7.31 -7.81
N ALA A 136 -1.66 8.30 -6.94
CA ALA A 136 -1.42 9.70 -7.26
C ALA A 136 -0.11 10.16 -6.61
N HIS A 137 0.79 10.78 -7.39
CA HIS A 137 2.14 11.13 -6.93
C HIS A 137 2.63 12.44 -7.55
N GLY A 138 3.23 13.30 -6.73
CA GLY A 138 3.91 14.50 -7.20
C GLY A 138 5.29 14.19 -7.76
N ASP A 139 5.63 14.72 -8.94
CA ASP A 139 6.93 14.45 -9.59
C ASP A 139 8.10 15.24 -8.99
N ALA A 140 7.82 16.25 -8.15
CA ALA A 140 8.83 16.99 -7.39
C ALA A 140 8.94 16.50 -5.92
N ASP A 141 8.40 15.33 -5.59
CA ASP A 141 8.51 14.72 -4.26
C ASP A 141 9.96 14.28 -3.98
N LYS A 142 10.57 14.90 -2.94
CA LYS A 142 11.93 14.59 -2.50
C LYS A 142 11.99 13.64 -1.31
N LEU A 143 10.85 13.42 -0.63
CA LEU A 143 10.78 12.49 0.49
C LEU A 143 10.51 11.06 0.01
N VAL A 144 9.52 10.91 -0.87
CA VAL A 144 9.24 9.65 -1.57
C VAL A 144 9.35 9.92 -3.07
N PRO A 145 10.49 9.65 -3.71
CA PRO A 145 10.66 9.92 -5.13
C PRO A 145 9.59 9.23 -5.98
N ILE A 146 9.09 9.90 -7.02
CA ILE A 146 8.08 9.35 -7.94
C ILE A 146 8.54 8.02 -8.56
N TYR A 147 9.84 7.80 -8.64
CA TYR A 147 10.47 6.52 -9.00
C TYR A 147 9.84 5.32 -8.28
N GLN A 148 9.44 5.49 -7.01
CA GLN A 148 8.75 4.44 -6.24
C GLN A 148 7.43 4.03 -6.89
N ALA A 149 6.60 4.98 -7.29
CA ALA A 149 5.34 4.71 -7.96
C ALA A 149 5.56 4.14 -9.37
N GLU A 150 6.51 4.70 -10.14
CA GLU A 150 6.82 4.25 -11.49
C GLU A 150 7.27 2.79 -11.53
N GLN A 151 8.20 2.40 -10.63
CA GLN A 151 8.68 1.02 -10.57
C GLN A 151 7.58 0.05 -10.12
N PHE A 152 6.75 0.45 -9.18
CA PHE A 152 5.62 -0.36 -8.74
C PHE A 152 4.59 -0.57 -9.87
N MET A 153 4.24 0.49 -10.61
CA MET A 153 3.32 0.40 -11.76
C MET A 153 3.88 -0.47 -12.88
N LYS A 154 5.18 -0.32 -13.18
CA LYS A 154 5.87 -1.20 -14.12
C LYS A 154 5.75 -2.67 -13.68
N ARG A 155 5.96 -2.94 -12.39
CA ARG A 155 5.81 -4.28 -11.84
C ARG A 155 4.38 -4.81 -11.95
N CYS A 156 3.39 -3.97 -11.71
CA CYS A 156 1.98 -4.32 -11.93
C CYS A 156 1.71 -4.71 -13.39
N GLN A 157 2.24 -3.94 -14.35
CA GLN A 157 2.09 -4.24 -15.79
C GLN A 157 2.71 -5.58 -16.17
N GLU A 158 3.90 -5.92 -15.63
CA GLU A 158 4.56 -7.22 -15.86
C GLU A 158 3.68 -8.41 -15.45
N PHE A 159 2.80 -8.23 -14.45
CA PHE A 159 1.88 -9.26 -13.96
C PHE A 159 0.44 -9.11 -14.49
N GLY A 160 0.20 -8.19 -15.42
CA GLY A 160 -1.14 -7.95 -15.98
C GLY A 160 -2.13 -7.37 -14.96
N VAL A 161 -1.65 -6.70 -13.92
CA VAL A 161 -2.48 -6.04 -12.90
C VAL A 161 -2.99 -4.72 -13.46
N GLU A 162 -4.30 -4.50 -13.36
CA GLU A 162 -4.93 -3.22 -13.70
C GLU A 162 -4.38 -2.09 -12.83
N ASN A 163 -3.81 -1.05 -13.46
CA ASN A 163 -3.12 0.00 -12.72
C ASN A 163 -3.22 1.37 -13.37
N LYS A 164 -3.18 2.44 -12.56
CA LYS A 164 -3.21 3.83 -13.01
C LYS A 164 -2.29 4.68 -12.16
N LEU A 165 -1.35 5.39 -12.79
CA LEU A 165 -0.53 6.42 -12.16
C LEU A 165 -1.06 7.80 -12.56
N VAL A 166 -1.39 8.62 -11.56
CA VAL A 166 -1.77 10.02 -11.73
C VAL A 166 -0.60 10.88 -11.26
N VAL A 167 0.14 11.42 -12.22
CA VAL A 167 1.27 12.32 -11.93
C VAL A 167 0.73 13.73 -11.66
N ARG A 168 1.19 14.34 -10.59
CA ARG A 168 0.92 15.74 -10.25
C ARG A 168 2.16 16.58 -10.49
N GLU A 169 2.20 17.25 -11.65
CA GLU A 169 3.35 18.01 -12.12
C GLU A 169 3.73 19.12 -11.14
N GLY A 170 5.01 19.23 -10.81
CA GLY A 170 5.57 20.20 -9.88
C GLY A 170 5.19 20.00 -8.42
N GLN A 171 4.37 18.99 -8.08
CA GLN A 171 3.94 18.77 -6.72
C GLN A 171 4.96 17.96 -5.91
N LYS A 172 5.04 18.30 -4.61
CA LYS A 172 5.93 17.67 -3.63
C LYS A 172 5.21 16.52 -2.90
N HIS A 173 5.71 16.16 -1.71
CA HIS A 173 5.09 15.18 -0.81
C HIS A 173 3.81 15.76 -0.19
N GLY A 174 2.73 15.77 -0.97
CA GLY A 174 1.48 16.44 -0.69
C GLY A 174 1.35 17.81 -1.38
N TRP A 175 0.12 18.21 -1.65
CA TRP A 175 -0.25 19.48 -2.30
C TRP A 175 -1.58 20.01 -1.79
N ALA A 176 -1.83 21.32 -1.99
CA ALA A 176 -2.98 22.00 -1.42
C ALA A 176 -4.34 21.44 -1.90
N ASP A 177 -4.41 20.98 -3.14
CA ASP A 177 -5.63 20.53 -3.80
C ASP A 177 -5.81 19.00 -3.78
N MET A 178 -5.13 18.26 -2.89
CA MET A 178 -5.26 16.80 -2.79
C MET A 178 -6.69 16.31 -2.66
N VAL A 179 -7.54 17.10 -2.04
CA VAL A 179 -8.98 16.82 -1.90
C VAL A 179 -9.66 16.61 -3.26
N LYS A 180 -9.20 17.28 -4.32
CA LYS A 180 -9.72 17.10 -5.68
C LYS A 180 -9.34 15.73 -6.27
N ASP A 181 -8.24 15.14 -5.79
CA ASP A 181 -7.81 13.81 -6.23
C ASP A 181 -8.63 12.70 -5.57
N GLU A 182 -9.31 13.01 -4.46
CA GLU A 182 -10.25 12.08 -3.83
C GLU A 182 -11.45 11.76 -4.75
N GLU A 183 -11.82 12.67 -5.67
CA GLU A 183 -12.84 12.39 -6.69
C GLU A 183 -12.36 11.28 -7.64
N ILE A 184 -11.09 11.31 -8.05
CA ILE A 184 -10.51 10.26 -8.90
C ILE A 184 -10.47 8.92 -8.14
N PHE A 185 -10.20 8.97 -6.83
CA PHE A 185 -10.21 7.77 -5.97
C PHE A 185 -11.63 7.23 -5.81
N ALA A 186 -12.62 8.12 -5.64
CA ALA A 186 -14.03 7.72 -5.57
C ALA A 186 -14.49 7.04 -6.86
N ASP A 187 -14.14 7.58 -8.02
CA ASP A 187 -14.44 6.97 -9.32
C ASP A 187 -13.76 5.60 -9.48
N TRP A 188 -12.50 5.46 -9.03
CA TRP A 188 -11.79 4.18 -9.01
C TRP A 188 -12.49 3.15 -8.11
N PHE A 189 -12.88 3.54 -6.90
CA PHE A 189 -13.63 2.68 -6.00
C PHE A 189 -15.02 2.34 -6.55
N ASP A 190 -15.71 3.27 -7.19
CA ASP A 190 -17.00 3.02 -7.82
C ASP A 190 -16.87 1.98 -8.94
N GLN A 191 -15.84 2.08 -9.76
CA GLN A 191 -15.59 1.12 -10.82
C GLN A 191 -15.38 -0.30 -10.28
N TYR A 192 -14.47 -0.48 -9.31
CA TYR A 192 -14.05 -1.83 -8.89
C TYR A 192 -14.87 -2.40 -7.72
N LEU A 193 -15.50 -1.56 -6.89
CA LEU A 193 -16.32 -2.04 -5.77
C LEU A 193 -17.81 -2.08 -6.11
N ARG A 194 -18.28 -1.18 -6.99
CA ARG A 194 -19.69 -1.07 -7.34
C ARG A 194 -20.00 -1.56 -8.74
N GLY A 195 -18.99 -1.71 -9.61
CA GLY A 195 -19.15 -2.10 -11.00
C GLY A 195 -19.76 -0.99 -11.87
N LEU A 196 -19.57 0.28 -11.47
CA LEU A 196 -19.99 1.42 -12.27
C LEU A 196 -18.99 1.64 -13.42
N PRO A 197 -19.42 2.21 -14.56
CA PRO A 197 -18.50 2.53 -15.65
C PRO A 197 -17.46 3.54 -15.19
N ALA A 198 -16.24 3.44 -15.76
CA ALA A 198 -15.20 4.45 -15.58
C ALA A 198 -15.70 5.82 -16.08
N LYS A 199 -15.39 6.87 -15.31
CA LYS A 199 -15.68 8.25 -15.70
C LYS A 199 -14.45 8.92 -16.28
#